data_f1eaccbab2b65b3dc9a5578fa4f0599b
#
_entry.id   f1eaccbab2b65b3dc9a5578fa4f0599b
#
_cell.length_a   1.000
_cell.length_b   1.000
_cell.length_c   1.000
_cell.angle_alpha   90.00
_cell.angle_beta   90.00
_cell.angle_gamma   90.00
#
_symmetry.space_group_name_H-M   'P 1'
#
loop_
_entity.id
_entity.type
_entity.pdbx_description
1 polymer ?
#
loop_
_entity_poly.entity_id
_entity_poly.type
_entity_poly.pdbx_seq_one_letter_code
_entity_poly.pdbx_strand_id
1 'polypeptide(L)'
;QPEPEELQAMLDSNVTAYYRLVKEFLPLLAPGSRIVLIGSTSGIRRDRGGIYGISKWALRSYAYALREECKPMGIGVSLINPGGTFTETRKKSSEEDRSLLETSDLGKVIALTFRLSPQAVLEEVNIRPLKGDTY
;
A
#
# COMPACT_ATOMS: atom_id res chain seq x y z
N GLN A 1 23.28 -9.47 -6.91
CA GLN A 1 22.42 -8.63 -6.05
C GLN A 1 22.37 -7.24 -6.65
N PRO A 2 21.27 -6.49 -6.45
CA PRO A 2 21.19 -5.09 -6.82
C PRO A 2 22.26 -4.25 -6.12
N GLU A 3 22.68 -3.17 -6.78
CA GLU A 3 23.63 -2.23 -6.19
C GLU A 3 22.97 -1.40 -5.06
N PRO A 4 23.74 -0.92 -4.07
CA PRO A 4 23.21 -0.13 -2.94
C PRO A 4 22.40 1.09 -3.38
N GLU A 5 22.76 1.72 -4.48
CA GLU A 5 22.09 2.90 -5.06
C GLU A 5 20.69 2.56 -5.57
N GLU A 6 20.50 1.35 -6.12
CA GLU A 6 19.19 0.86 -6.56
C GLU A 6 18.26 0.63 -5.36
N LEU A 7 18.79 0.05 -4.27
CA LEU A 7 18.05 -0.09 -3.02
C LEU A 7 17.64 1.28 -2.46
N GLN A 8 18.58 2.24 -2.42
CA GLN A 8 18.31 3.58 -1.92
C GLN A 8 17.22 4.26 -2.73
N ALA A 9 17.31 4.24 -4.06
CA ALA A 9 16.29 4.81 -4.94
C ALA A 9 14.90 4.20 -4.72
N MET A 10 14.85 2.88 -4.50
CA MET A 10 13.60 2.16 -4.20
C MET A 10 13.02 2.58 -2.84
N LEU A 11 13.86 2.73 -1.82
CA LEU A 11 13.44 3.22 -0.50
C LEU A 11 12.98 4.67 -0.55
N ASP A 12 13.68 5.51 -1.29
CA ASP A 12 13.30 6.92 -1.45
C ASP A 12 11.93 7.08 -2.10
N SER A 13 11.67 6.30 -3.14
CA SER A 13 10.37 6.31 -3.83
C SER A 13 9.25 5.70 -2.98
N ASN A 14 9.47 4.54 -2.36
CA ASN A 14 8.42 3.74 -1.76
C ASN A 14 8.23 3.95 -0.26
N VAL A 15 9.17 4.63 0.42
CA VAL A 15 9.11 4.86 1.87
C VAL A 15 9.32 6.33 2.21
N THR A 16 10.47 6.90 1.83
CA THR A 16 10.84 8.26 2.19
C THR A 16 9.84 9.29 1.64
N ALA A 17 9.37 9.09 0.40
CA ALA A 17 8.36 9.95 -0.21
C ALA A 17 7.04 9.93 0.60
N TYR A 18 6.57 8.76 1.01
CA TYR A 18 5.36 8.64 1.85
C TYR A 18 5.55 9.32 3.21
N TYR A 19 6.70 9.08 3.85
CA TYR A 19 7.02 9.72 5.13
C TYR A 19 7.00 11.24 5.03
N ARG A 20 7.64 11.81 4.00
CA ARG A 20 7.67 13.27 3.76
C ARG A 20 6.27 13.83 3.52
N LEU A 21 5.48 13.19 2.65
CA LEU A 21 4.09 13.61 2.39
C LEU A 21 3.27 13.61 3.68
N VAL A 22 3.32 12.54 4.44
CA VAL A 22 2.58 12.47 5.72
C VAL A 22 3.05 13.57 6.67
N LYS A 23 4.35 13.77 6.83
CA LYS A 23 4.91 14.81 7.71
C LYS A 23 4.39 16.21 7.37
N GLU A 24 4.29 16.53 6.08
CA GLU A 24 3.81 17.83 5.62
C GLU A 24 2.28 17.99 5.77
N PHE A 25 1.52 16.93 5.50
CA PHE A 25 0.07 17.02 5.50
C PHE A 25 -0.59 16.71 6.85
N LEU A 26 0.05 15.92 7.70
CA LEU A 26 -0.51 15.49 8.99
C LEU A 26 -0.99 16.68 9.86
N PRO A 27 -0.25 17.79 9.99
CA PRO A 27 -0.72 18.94 10.77
C PRO A 27 -1.97 19.62 10.23
N LEU A 28 -2.33 19.34 8.97
CA LEU A 28 -3.51 19.91 8.29
C LEU A 28 -4.74 19.02 8.41
N LEU A 29 -4.59 17.81 8.94
CA LEU A 29 -5.68 16.85 9.04
C LEU A 29 -6.50 17.05 10.32
N ALA A 30 -7.82 17.03 10.18
CA ALA A 30 -8.74 17.09 11.30
C ALA A 30 -9.08 15.68 11.84
N PRO A 31 -9.57 15.55 13.09
CA PRO A 31 -10.15 14.30 13.57
C PRO A 31 -11.22 13.76 12.61
N GLY A 32 -11.22 12.46 12.37
CA GLY A 32 -12.04 11.79 11.36
C GLY A 32 -11.41 11.68 9.98
N SER A 33 -10.27 12.34 9.73
CA SER A 33 -9.49 12.17 8.49
C SER A 33 -8.98 10.74 8.32
N ARG A 34 -8.66 10.38 7.09
CA ARG A 34 -8.14 9.07 6.71
C ARG A 34 -6.86 9.20 5.90
N ILE A 35 -5.87 8.40 6.24
CA ILE A 35 -4.65 8.22 5.46
C ILE A 35 -4.66 6.81 4.90
N VAL A 36 -4.50 6.67 3.59
CA VAL A 36 -4.43 5.38 2.91
C VAL A 36 -3.05 5.23 2.28
N LEU A 37 -2.31 4.22 2.73
CA LEU A 37 -1.02 3.85 2.17
C LEU A 37 -1.19 2.65 1.25
N ILE A 38 -0.59 2.69 0.07
CA ILE A 38 -0.63 1.59 -0.89
C ILE A 38 0.66 0.78 -0.77
N GLY A 39 0.51 -0.36 -0.11
CA GLY A 39 1.56 -1.35 0.04
C GLY A 39 1.69 -2.28 -1.15
N SER A 40 1.90 -3.55 -0.88
CA SER A 40 1.92 -4.65 -1.85
C SER A 40 1.88 -5.98 -1.09
N THR A 41 1.40 -7.04 -1.73
CA THR A 41 1.55 -8.41 -1.22
C THR A 41 3.04 -8.80 -1.08
N SER A 42 3.96 -8.17 -1.81
CA SER A 42 5.40 -8.30 -1.60
C SER A 42 5.89 -7.79 -0.24
N GLY A 43 5.12 -6.93 0.44
CA GLY A 43 5.39 -6.46 1.80
C GLY A 43 4.86 -7.39 2.90
N ILE A 44 4.24 -8.53 2.55
CA ILE A 44 3.73 -9.52 3.50
C ILE A 44 4.25 -10.94 3.22
N ARG A 45 4.75 -11.19 2.03
CA ARG A 45 5.26 -12.52 1.63
C ARG A 45 6.74 -12.66 2.00
N ARG A 46 7.07 -13.80 2.60
CA ARG A 46 8.47 -14.12 2.99
C ARG A 46 9.31 -14.69 1.85
N ASP A 47 8.66 -15.22 0.83
CA ASP A 47 9.27 -15.91 -0.30
C ASP A 47 9.65 -14.98 -1.47
N ARG A 48 9.30 -13.70 -1.37
CA ARG A 48 9.59 -12.71 -2.39
C ARG A 48 10.46 -11.59 -1.86
N GLY A 49 11.75 -11.77 -2.11
CA GLY A 49 12.78 -10.84 -1.72
C GLY A 49 12.99 -9.71 -2.73
N GLY A 50 14.23 -9.27 -2.82
CA GLY A 50 14.65 -8.14 -3.63
C GLY A 50 14.33 -6.79 -2.99
N ILE A 51 14.88 -5.75 -3.59
CA ILE A 51 14.79 -4.38 -3.07
C ILE A 51 13.34 -3.87 -3.00
N TYR A 52 12.49 -4.30 -3.95
CA TYR A 52 11.07 -3.95 -3.93
C TYR A 52 10.36 -4.53 -2.69
N GLY A 53 10.58 -5.83 -2.41
CA GLY A 53 10.05 -6.47 -1.21
C GLY A 53 10.51 -5.77 0.07
N ILE A 54 11.82 -5.47 0.17
CA ILE A 54 12.40 -4.72 1.29
C ILE A 54 11.66 -3.40 1.47
N SER A 55 11.48 -2.62 0.41
CA SER A 55 10.81 -1.32 0.49
C SER A 55 9.34 -1.43 0.92
N LYS A 56 8.62 -2.46 0.46
CA LYS A 56 7.20 -2.67 0.82
C LYS A 56 7.04 -3.20 2.24
N TRP A 57 7.98 -4.00 2.76
CA TRP A 57 8.06 -4.34 4.18
C TRP A 57 8.32 -3.11 5.05
N ALA A 58 9.25 -2.25 4.64
CA ALA A 58 9.54 -1.01 5.35
C ALA A 58 8.31 -0.07 5.38
N LEU A 59 7.60 0.08 4.25
CA LEU A 59 6.35 0.85 4.19
C LEU A 59 5.27 0.26 5.10
N ARG A 60 5.15 -1.07 5.18
CA ARG A 60 4.21 -1.74 6.10
C ARG A 60 4.53 -1.43 7.56
N SER A 61 5.83 -1.51 7.94
CA SER A 61 6.28 -1.14 9.28
C SER A 61 5.97 0.32 9.59
N TYR A 62 6.20 1.21 8.64
CA TYR A 62 5.84 2.62 8.76
C TYR A 62 4.34 2.83 8.97
N ALA A 63 3.49 2.11 8.23
CA ALA A 63 2.04 2.19 8.39
C ALA A 63 1.59 1.84 9.82
N TYR A 64 2.21 0.85 10.43
CA TYR A 64 1.92 0.48 11.83
C TYR A 64 2.33 1.57 12.81
N ALA A 65 3.54 2.12 12.68
CA ALA A 65 4.01 3.20 13.53
C ALA A 65 3.11 4.45 13.37
N LEU A 66 2.80 4.82 12.14
CA LEU A 66 1.94 5.97 11.84
C LEU A 66 0.52 5.80 12.43
N ARG A 67 -0.01 4.58 12.43
CA ARG A 67 -1.33 4.29 13.04
C ARG A 67 -1.32 4.60 14.53
N GLU A 68 -0.29 4.17 15.26
CA GLU A 68 -0.18 4.45 16.69
C GLU A 68 -0.04 5.95 16.97
N GLU A 69 0.71 6.67 16.14
CA GLU A 69 0.85 8.13 16.24
C GLU A 69 -0.48 8.86 15.97
N CYS A 70 -1.25 8.39 14.99
CA CYS A 70 -2.49 9.03 14.56
C CYS A 70 -3.72 8.71 15.43
N LYS A 71 -3.72 7.62 16.20
CA LYS A 71 -4.83 7.23 17.07
C LYS A 71 -5.30 8.35 18.01
N PRO A 72 -4.42 8.99 18.82
CA PRO A 72 -4.86 10.06 19.71
C PRO A 72 -5.36 11.31 18.98
N MET A 73 -5.04 11.45 17.69
CA MET A 73 -5.51 12.56 16.85
C MET A 73 -6.87 12.26 16.20
N GLY A 74 -7.41 11.06 16.41
CA GLY A 74 -8.67 10.63 15.75
C GLY A 74 -8.53 10.44 14.24
N ILE A 75 -7.33 10.18 13.72
CA ILE A 75 -7.05 9.98 12.29
C ILE A 75 -6.86 8.49 12.02
N GLY A 76 -7.64 7.96 11.09
CA GLY A 76 -7.53 6.56 10.68
C GLY A 76 -6.42 6.34 9.65
N VAL A 77 -5.61 5.28 9.84
CA VAL A 77 -4.56 4.89 8.91
C VAL A 77 -4.82 3.49 8.39
N SER A 78 -4.93 3.38 7.07
CA SER A 78 -5.18 2.13 6.35
C SER A 78 -3.99 1.77 5.47
N LEU A 79 -3.57 0.52 5.50
CA LEU A 79 -2.61 -0.06 4.55
C LEU A 79 -3.35 -1.02 3.63
N ILE A 80 -3.28 -0.78 2.34
CA ILE A 80 -3.87 -1.67 1.33
C ILE A 80 -2.73 -2.34 0.57
N ASN A 81 -2.70 -3.67 0.58
CA ASN A 81 -1.68 -4.49 -0.06
C ASN A 81 -2.27 -5.20 -1.29
N PRO A 82 -2.22 -4.59 -2.47
CA PRO A 82 -2.64 -5.27 -3.69
C PRO A 82 -1.63 -6.32 -4.11
N GLY A 83 -2.15 -7.41 -4.67
CA GLY A 83 -1.41 -8.35 -5.49
C GLY A 83 -1.24 -7.85 -6.92
N GLY A 84 -0.95 -8.77 -7.84
CA GLY A 84 -0.81 -8.45 -9.25
C GLY A 84 -2.03 -7.71 -9.79
N THR A 85 -1.86 -6.45 -10.17
CA THR A 85 -2.92 -5.55 -10.63
C THR A 85 -2.69 -5.20 -12.09
N PHE A 86 -3.76 -5.24 -12.89
CA PHE A 86 -3.70 -4.83 -14.27
C PHE A 86 -3.54 -3.31 -14.35
N THR A 87 -2.54 -2.86 -15.11
CA THR A 87 -2.32 -1.45 -15.41
C THR A 87 -2.18 -1.26 -16.91
N GLU A 88 -2.52 -0.09 -17.44
CA GLU A 88 -2.45 0.21 -18.87
C GLU A 88 -1.05 0.04 -19.48
N THR A 89 0.00 0.11 -18.66
CA THR A 89 1.38 -0.17 -19.08
C THR A 89 1.63 -1.66 -19.36
N ARG A 90 0.78 -2.56 -18.84
CA ARG A 90 0.76 -3.97 -19.21
C ARG A 90 -0.23 -4.19 -20.35
N LYS A 91 0.29 -4.50 -21.55
CA LYS A 91 -0.58 -4.88 -22.68
C LYS A 91 -1.34 -6.16 -22.32
N LYS A 92 -2.66 -6.17 -22.50
CA LYS A 92 -3.54 -7.36 -22.34
C LYS A 92 -3.20 -8.39 -23.44
N SER A 93 -2.06 -9.04 -23.36
CA SER A 93 -1.58 -9.94 -24.40
C SER A 93 -1.60 -11.42 -24.05
N SER A 94 -1.81 -11.77 -22.77
CA SER A 94 -1.78 -13.14 -22.31
C SER A 94 -3.00 -13.51 -21.45
N GLU A 95 -3.28 -14.81 -21.35
CA GLU A 95 -4.30 -15.35 -20.44
C GLU A 95 -3.96 -15.03 -18.96
N GLU A 96 -2.67 -14.88 -18.64
CA GLU A 96 -2.17 -14.48 -17.31
C GLU A 96 -2.63 -13.07 -16.95
N ASP A 97 -2.62 -12.13 -17.90
CA ASP A 97 -3.06 -10.75 -17.66
C ASP A 97 -4.55 -10.65 -17.32
N ARG A 98 -5.37 -11.63 -17.76
CA ARG A 98 -6.80 -11.69 -17.43
C ARG A 98 -7.08 -12.18 -16.02
N SER A 99 -6.09 -12.73 -15.33
CA SER A 99 -6.20 -13.18 -13.94
C SER A 99 -5.79 -12.13 -12.92
N LEU A 100 -5.29 -10.96 -13.37
CA LEU A 100 -4.90 -9.86 -12.49
C LEU A 100 -6.11 -9.15 -11.89
N LEU A 101 -5.87 -8.43 -10.78
CA LEU A 101 -6.87 -7.54 -10.20
C LEU A 101 -7.21 -6.42 -11.18
N GLU A 102 -8.48 -6.09 -11.26
CA GLU A 102 -8.91 -4.86 -11.92
C GLU A 102 -8.62 -3.65 -11.00
N THR A 103 -8.14 -2.55 -11.60
CA THR A 103 -7.89 -1.31 -10.85
C THR A 103 -9.14 -0.76 -10.18
N SER A 104 -10.32 -1.02 -10.78
CA SER A 104 -11.62 -0.64 -10.22
C SER A 104 -11.90 -1.32 -8.89
N ASP A 105 -11.47 -2.57 -8.69
CA ASP A 105 -11.67 -3.28 -7.42
C ASP A 105 -10.79 -2.71 -6.32
N LEU A 106 -9.55 -2.33 -6.66
CA LEU A 106 -8.69 -1.60 -5.74
C LEU A 106 -9.31 -0.25 -5.37
N GLY A 107 -9.87 0.47 -6.34
CA GLY A 107 -10.59 1.74 -6.11
C GLY A 107 -11.77 1.59 -5.16
N LYS A 108 -12.56 0.50 -5.28
CA LYS A 108 -13.67 0.20 -4.36
C LYS A 108 -13.19 -0.04 -2.93
N VAL A 109 -12.09 -0.77 -2.76
CA VAL A 109 -11.48 -1.01 -1.43
C VAL A 109 -11.00 0.30 -0.81
N ILE A 110 -10.32 1.16 -1.59
CA ILE A 110 -9.90 2.48 -1.12
C ILE A 110 -11.12 3.31 -0.70
N ALA A 111 -12.15 3.38 -1.55
CA ALA A 111 -13.35 4.14 -1.26
C ALA A 111 -14.07 3.66 0.01
N LEU A 112 -14.03 2.35 0.30
CA LEU A 112 -14.62 1.80 1.51
C LEU A 112 -13.98 2.37 2.77
N THR A 113 -12.67 2.64 2.78
CA THR A 113 -12.00 3.21 3.95
C THR A 113 -12.59 4.55 4.37
N PHE A 114 -13.08 5.34 3.41
CA PHE A 114 -13.67 6.66 3.63
C PHE A 114 -15.19 6.62 3.95
N ARG A 115 -15.83 5.46 3.77
CA ARG A 115 -17.27 5.28 4.02
C ARG A 115 -17.58 4.65 5.37
N LEU A 116 -16.57 4.19 6.08
CA LEU A 116 -16.75 3.64 7.42
C LEU A 116 -17.09 4.76 8.41
N SER A 117 -17.78 4.38 9.49
CA SER A 117 -18.06 5.31 10.58
C SER A 117 -16.76 5.85 11.19
N PRO A 118 -16.81 7.01 11.89
CA PRO A 118 -15.62 7.57 12.54
C PRO A 118 -14.96 6.64 13.56
N GLN A 119 -15.70 5.67 14.11
CA GLN A 119 -15.21 4.71 15.08
C GLN A 119 -14.49 3.49 14.48
N ALA A 120 -14.58 3.31 13.15
CA ALA A 120 -14.03 2.15 12.48
C ALA A 120 -12.88 2.52 11.55
N VAL A 121 -11.87 1.66 11.50
CA VAL A 121 -10.75 1.76 10.55
C VAL A 121 -10.44 0.38 9.96
N LEU A 122 -10.22 0.32 8.67
CA LEU A 122 -9.61 -0.86 8.03
C LEU A 122 -8.10 -0.72 8.17
N GLU A 123 -7.52 -1.44 9.11
CA GLU A 123 -6.09 -1.27 9.43
C GLU A 123 -5.19 -1.80 8.32
N GLU A 124 -5.47 -3.01 7.86
CA GLU A 124 -4.71 -3.65 6.79
C GLU A 124 -5.63 -4.52 5.93
N VAL A 125 -5.54 -4.34 4.62
CA VAL A 125 -6.32 -5.12 3.65
C VAL A 125 -5.39 -5.72 2.61
N ASN A 126 -5.48 -7.04 2.45
CA ASN A 126 -4.79 -7.77 1.42
C ASN A 126 -5.80 -8.14 0.33
N ILE A 127 -5.64 -7.60 -0.87
CA ILE A 127 -6.49 -7.91 -2.01
C ILE A 127 -5.64 -8.56 -3.11
N ARG A 128 -6.05 -9.75 -3.55
CA ARG A 128 -5.28 -10.56 -4.49
C ARG A 128 -6.18 -11.09 -5.61
N PRO A 129 -5.61 -11.38 -6.77
CA PRO A 129 -6.33 -12.16 -7.78
C PRO A 129 -6.85 -13.46 -7.20
N LEU A 130 -8.04 -13.88 -7.61
CA LEU A 130 -8.68 -15.11 -7.10
C LEU A 130 -7.80 -16.36 -7.31
N LYS A 131 -7.07 -16.41 -8.41
CA LYS A 131 -6.13 -17.50 -8.73
C LYS A 131 -4.75 -17.36 -8.08
N GLY A 132 -4.56 -16.33 -7.26
CA GLY A 132 -3.27 -15.98 -6.65
C GLY A 132 -2.46 -14.99 -7.49
N ASP A 133 -1.34 -14.54 -6.93
CA ASP A 133 -0.43 -13.66 -7.68
C ASP A 133 0.33 -14.50 -8.71
N THR A 134 0.14 -14.18 -9.98
CA THR A 134 0.97 -14.67 -11.09
C THR A 134 2.15 -13.71 -11.27
N TYR A 135 3.35 -14.26 -11.36
CA TYR A 135 4.59 -13.49 -11.49
C TYR A 135 5.43 -14.03 -12.63
#